data_6ea1366c44bf47545a67e70523aec384
#
_entry.id   6ea1366c44bf47545a67e70523aec384
#
_cell.length_a   1.000
_cell.length_b   1.000
_cell.length_c   1.000
_cell.angle_alpha   90.00
_cell.angle_beta   90.00
_cell.angle_gamma   90.00
#
_symmetry.space_group_name_H-M   'P 1'
#
loop_
_entity.id
_entity.type
_entity.pdbx_description
1 polymer ?
#
loop_
_entity_poly.entity_id
_entity_poly.type
_entity_poly.pdbx_seq_one_letter_code
_entity_poly.pdbx_strand_id
1 'polypeptide(L)'
;MSGRRLRTVVADTSALVSLAVPRANAAVGTDVPDPFQYLLTSCEVFVPPEVVAELRDITQYQDIHGAAASNVLAARGHYTVEDPYDRAETPDSRPTFGLDDGETDGIVLANALDVDGFLTDEFGGTNFPLIHAVLQGPRIVPTPRLIVDYARNGHLSHEAARTLLTTISPHRSWENSPYVAQLVALLDE
;
A
#
# COMPACT_ATOMS: atom_id res chain seq x y z
N MET A 1 4.00 -5.47 22.09
CA MET A 1 4.84 -4.33 21.66
C MET A 1 3.98 -3.45 20.77
N SER A 2 3.62 -2.24 21.22
CA SER A 2 2.86 -1.29 20.41
C SER A 2 3.70 -0.90 19.19
N GLY A 3 3.26 -1.26 18.00
CA GLY A 3 3.92 -0.88 16.77
C GLY A 3 3.98 0.66 16.67
N ARG A 4 5.14 1.21 16.31
CA ARG A 4 5.29 2.65 16.08
C ARG A 4 4.20 3.08 15.07
N ARG A 5 3.40 4.07 15.46
CA ARG A 5 2.31 4.61 14.62
C ARG A 5 2.90 5.15 13.32
N LEU A 6 2.31 4.78 12.19
CA LEU A 6 2.62 5.38 10.90
C LEU A 6 2.07 6.81 10.87
N ARG A 7 2.89 7.77 10.47
CA ARG A 7 2.52 9.17 10.27
C ARG A 7 2.78 9.60 8.84
N THR A 8 3.92 9.14 8.30
CA THR A 8 4.38 9.44 6.94
C THR A 8 4.66 8.13 6.22
N VAL A 9 4.18 8.00 5.00
CA VAL A 9 4.38 6.82 4.18
C VAL A 9 4.60 7.17 2.72
N VAL A 10 5.39 6.37 2.03
CA VAL A 10 5.37 6.30 0.56
C VAL A 10 4.58 5.06 0.18
N ALA A 11 3.70 5.18 -0.78
CA ALA A 11 2.85 4.08 -1.23
C ALA A 11 3.13 3.71 -2.68
N ASP A 12 3.29 2.41 -2.92
CA ASP A 12 3.39 1.78 -4.22
C ASP A 12 1.99 1.51 -4.82
N THR A 13 1.92 1.36 -6.12
CA THR A 13 0.70 1.06 -6.90
C THR A 13 -0.03 -0.15 -6.33
N SER A 14 0.70 -1.22 -6.02
CA SER A 14 0.14 -2.48 -5.54
C SER A 14 -0.67 -2.32 -4.24
N ALA A 15 -0.12 -1.59 -3.27
CA ALA A 15 -0.78 -1.33 -2.00
C ALA A 15 -1.97 -0.37 -2.14
N LEU A 16 -1.84 0.69 -2.95
CA LEU A 16 -2.93 1.65 -3.18
C LEU A 16 -4.15 0.98 -3.83
N VAL A 17 -3.93 0.17 -4.87
CA VAL A 17 -5.00 -0.59 -5.53
C VAL A 17 -5.65 -1.56 -4.56
N SER A 18 -4.87 -2.31 -3.78
CA SER A 18 -5.39 -3.25 -2.79
C SER A 18 -6.30 -2.57 -1.76
N LEU A 19 -5.87 -1.43 -1.21
CA LEU A 19 -6.65 -0.66 -0.25
C LEU A 19 -7.94 -0.09 -0.84
N ALA A 20 -7.97 0.18 -2.15
CA ALA A 20 -9.15 0.72 -2.84
C ALA A 20 -10.13 -0.36 -3.35
N VAL A 21 -9.73 -1.65 -3.38
CA VAL A 21 -10.58 -2.77 -3.80
C VAL A 21 -11.91 -2.84 -3.05
N PRO A 22 -11.99 -2.68 -1.71
CA PRO A 22 -13.26 -2.78 -1.01
C PRO A 22 -14.33 -1.81 -1.52
N ARG A 23 -13.97 -0.60 -1.88
CA ARG A 23 -14.91 0.40 -2.45
C ARG A 23 -15.16 0.23 -3.94
N ALA A 24 -14.30 -0.47 -4.64
CA ALA A 24 -14.55 -0.87 -6.03
C ALA A 24 -15.47 -2.09 -6.13
N ASN A 25 -15.63 -2.84 -5.04
CA ASN A 25 -16.45 -4.05 -4.99
C ASN A 25 -17.88 -3.72 -4.51
N ALA A 26 -18.85 -3.77 -5.42
CA ALA A 26 -20.25 -3.49 -5.11
C ALA A 26 -20.89 -4.47 -4.09
N ALA A 27 -20.27 -5.61 -3.83
CA ALA A 27 -20.73 -6.59 -2.84
C ALA A 27 -20.35 -6.20 -1.40
N VAL A 28 -19.43 -5.24 -1.23
CA VAL A 28 -19.03 -4.75 0.10
C VAL A 28 -20.01 -3.68 0.57
N GLY A 29 -20.62 -3.90 1.73
CA GLY A 29 -21.53 -2.93 2.34
C GLY A 29 -20.82 -1.62 2.71
N THR A 30 -21.59 -0.53 2.74
CA THR A 30 -21.07 0.79 3.13
C THR A 30 -20.78 0.91 4.63
N ASP A 31 -21.22 -0.05 5.42
CA ASP A 31 -20.95 -0.20 6.84
C ASP A 31 -19.53 -0.72 7.15
N VAL A 32 -18.87 -1.36 6.16
CA VAL A 32 -17.46 -1.74 6.27
C VAL A 32 -16.60 -0.49 6.09
N PRO A 33 -15.71 -0.17 7.03
CA PRO A 33 -14.81 0.97 6.90
C PRO A 33 -13.95 0.91 5.64
N ASP A 34 -13.66 2.07 5.08
CA ASP A 34 -12.79 2.20 3.92
C ASP A 34 -11.32 2.30 4.37
N PRO A 35 -10.49 1.27 4.12
CA PRO A 35 -9.11 1.29 4.57
C PRO A 35 -8.25 2.31 3.81
N PHE A 36 -8.59 2.62 2.55
CA PHE A 36 -7.90 3.62 1.77
C PHE A 36 -8.20 5.04 2.29
N GLN A 37 -9.47 5.36 2.53
CA GLN A 37 -9.85 6.64 3.15
C GLN A 37 -9.18 6.80 4.52
N TYR A 38 -9.14 5.74 5.32
CA TYR A 38 -8.48 5.78 6.61
C TYR A 38 -6.98 6.08 6.49
N LEU A 39 -6.28 5.46 5.54
CA LEU A 39 -4.88 5.77 5.26
C LEU A 39 -4.69 7.26 4.95
N LEU A 40 -5.46 7.81 4.02
CA LEU A 40 -5.37 9.20 3.57
C LEU A 40 -5.69 10.22 4.67
N THR A 41 -6.49 9.85 5.66
CA THR A 41 -6.87 10.74 6.78
C THR A 41 -5.98 10.60 8.00
N SER A 42 -5.24 9.49 8.14
CA SER A 42 -4.40 9.18 9.30
C SER A 42 -2.90 9.34 9.06
N CYS A 43 -2.46 9.35 7.80
CA CYS A 43 -1.08 9.47 7.38
C CYS A 43 -0.91 10.56 6.33
N GLU A 44 0.27 11.17 6.30
CA GLU A 44 0.74 11.91 5.14
C GLU A 44 1.27 10.90 4.13
N VAL A 45 0.66 10.85 2.95
CA VAL A 45 0.94 9.85 1.90
C VAL A 45 1.65 10.52 0.75
N PHE A 46 2.81 9.98 0.39
CA PHE A 46 3.61 10.39 -0.76
C PHE A 46 3.57 9.30 -1.84
N VAL A 47 3.56 9.73 -3.09
CA VAL A 47 3.43 8.85 -4.25
C VAL A 47 4.34 9.38 -5.37
N PRO A 48 5.24 8.56 -5.96
CA PRO A 48 6.01 8.98 -7.12
C PRO A 48 5.14 9.22 -8.35
N PRO A 49 5.57 10.06 -9.30
CA PRO A 49 4.88 10.25 -10.59
C PRO A 49 4.67 8.95 -11.37
N GLU A 50 5.62 8.01 -11.30
CA GLU A 50 5.55 6.71 -11.96
C GLU A 50 4.36 5.88 -11.48
N VAL A 51 4.12 5.84 -10.16
CA VAL A 51 2.93 5.18 -9.58
C VAL A 51 1.63 5.80 -10.12
N VAL A 52 1.59 7.13 -10.31
CA VAL A 52 0.42 7.79 -10.93
C VAL A 52 0.25 7.38 -12.40
N ALA A 53 1.35 7.19 -13.13
CA ALA A 53 1.30 6.70 -14.52
C ALA A 53 0.78 5.26 -14.57
N GLU A 54 1.29 4.37 -13.75
CA GLU A 54 0.82 2.98 -13.62
C GLU A 54 -0.67 2.90 -13.24
N LEU A 55 -1.12 3.72 -12.28
CA LEU A 55 -2.54 3.80 -11.93
C LEU A 55 -3.41 4.19 -13.12
N ARG A 56 -2.96 5.13 -13.97
CA ARG A 56 -3.68 5.51 -15.20
C ARG A 56 -3.77 4.34 -16.18
N ASP A 57 -2.71 3.57 -16.33
CA ASP A 57 -2.71 2.39 -17.19
C ASP A 57 -3.67 1.33 -16.66
N ILE A 58 -3.69 1.08 -15.35
CA ILE A 58 -4.62 0.14 -14.72
C ILE A 58 -6.09 0.56 -14.91
N THR A 59 -6.40 1.86 -14.96
CA THR A 59 -7.80 2.31 -15.21
C THR A 59 -8.38 1.86 -16.53
N GLN A 60 -7.55 1.42 -17.48
CA GLN A 60 -8.01 0.91 -18.77
C GLN A 60 -8.61 -0.51 -18.67
N TYR A 61 -8.36 -1.23 -17.58
CA TYR A 61 -8.96 -2.54 -17.34
C TYR A 61 -10.43 -2.40 -16.90
N GLN A 62 -11.30 -3.25 -17.48
CA GLN A 62 -12.73 -3.25 -17.15
C GLN A 62 -13.02 -4.26 -16.03
N ASP A 63 -12.26 -4.18 -14.96
CA ASP A 63 -12.37 -5.07 -13.82
C ASP A 63 -12.27 -4.28 -12.50
N ILE A 64 -12.23 -5.00 -11.38
CA ILE A 64 -12.14 -4.39 -10.05
C ILE A 64 -10.84 -3.59 -9.84
N HIS A 65 -9.74 -3.98 -10.51
CA HIS A 65 -8.47 -3.26 -10.40
C HIS A 65 -8.55 -1.91 -11.10
N GLY A 66 -9.17 -1.86 -12.31
CA GLY A 66 -9.42 -0.61 -13.01
C GLY A 66 -10.32 0.34 -12.21
N ALA A 67 -11.38 -0.20 -11.59
CA ALA A 67 -12.25 0.58 -10.71
C ALA A 67 -11.51 1.07 -9.44
N ALA A 68 -10.69 0.21 -8.81
CA ALA A 68 -9.88 0.59 -7.66
C ALA A 68 -8.85 1.67 -8.01
N ALA A 69 -8.12 1.52 -9.10
CA ALA A 69 -7.18 2.55 -9.59
C ALA A 69 -7.88 3.88 -9.87
N SER A 70 -9.09 3.85 -10.44
CA SER A 70 -9.90 5.05 -10.65
C SER A 70 -10.26 5.75 -9.34
N ASN A 71 -10.60 4.99 -8.29
CA ASN A 71 -10.85 5.53 -6.95
C ASN A 71 -9.60 6.18 -6.36
N VAL A 72 -8.42 5.58 -6.54
CA VAL A 72 -7.15 6.15 -6.09
C VAL A 72 -6.87 7.47 -6.80
N LEU A 73 -7.03 7.53 -8.12
CA LEU A 73 -6.81 8.76 -8.90
C LEU A 73 -7.84 9.85 -8.55
N ALA A 74 -9.10 9.49 -8.27
CA ALA A 74 -10.11 10.43 -7.82
C ALA A 74 -9.75 11.10 -6.48
N ALA A 75 -9.00 10.41 -5.62
CA ALA A 75 -8.51 10.93 -4.34
C ALA A 75 -7.20 11.73 -4.46
N ARG A 76 -6.78 12.14 -5.68
CA ARG A 76 -5.51 12.83 -5.97
C ARG A 76 -5.22 14.05 -5.09
N GLY A 77 -6.23 14.73 -4.60
CA GLY A 77 -6.09 15.88 -3.71
C GLY A 77 -5.73 15.55 -2.25
N HIS A 78 -5.67 14.26 -1.89
CA HIS A 78 -5.45 13.79 -0.52
C HIS A 78 -4.09 13.11 -0.30
N TYR A 79 -3.24 13.05 -1.33
CA TYR A 79 -1.86 12.59 -1.22
C TYR A 79 -0.94 13.48 -2.04
N THR A 80 0.33 13.52 -1.67
CA THR A 80 1.35 14.32 -2.35
C THR A 80 2.02 13.49 -3.44
N VAL A 81 2.06 14.00 -4.68
CA VAL A 81 2.92 13.42 -5.73
C VAL A 81 4.22 14.18 -5.73
N GLU A 82 5.31 13.47 -5.56
CA GLU A 82 6.66 14.04 -5.48
C GLU A 82 7.63 13.20 -6.32
N ASP A 83 8.37 13.88 -7.19
CA ASP A 83 9.42 13.24 -7.98
C ASP A 83 10.65 13.04 -7.08
N PRO A 84 11.10 11.79 -6.87
CA PRO A 84 12.28 11.54 -6.05
C PRO A 84 13.54 12.21 -6.58
N TYR A 85 13.63 12.46 -7.89
CA TYR A 85 14.83 12.99 -8.55
C TYR A 85 14.90 14.53 -8.57
N ASP A 86 13.86 15.21 -8.10
CA ASP A 86 13.87 16.66 -7.86
C ASP A 86 14.58 17.06 -6.55
N ARG A 87 15.05 16.06 -5.76
CA ARG A 87 15.69 16.27 -4.46
C ARG A 87 17.21 16.18 -4.56
N ALA A 88 17.91 17.07 -3.86
CA ALA A 88 19.37 17.13 -3.88
C ALA A 88 20.06 15.89 -3.27
N GLU A 89 19.37 15.17 -2.39
CA GLU A 89 19.90 14.00 -1.68
C GLU A 89 19.71 12.69 -2.43
N THR A 90 18.99 12.71 -3.56
CA THR A 90 18.72 11.53 -4.38
C THR A 90 19.69 11.40 -5.55
N PRO A 91 19.83 10.22 -6.15
CA PRO A 91 20.62 10.06 -7.39
C PRO A 91 20.08 10.94 -8.52
N ASP A 92 20.98 11.40 -9.41
CA ASP A 92 20.59 12.18 -10.60
C ASP A 92 19.72 11.40 -11.61
N SER A 93 19.63 10.09 -11.46
CA SER A 93 18.83 9.22 -12.32
C SER A 93 18.40 7.96 -11.57
N ARG A 94 17.33 7.32 -12.08
CA ARG A 94 16.79 6.09 -11.52
C ARG A 94 17.87 5.00 -11.37
N PRO A 95 18.11 4.48 -10.15
CA PRO A 95 19.04 3.40 -9.93
C PRO A 95 18.46 2.07 -10.47
N THR A 96 19.35 1.11 -10.75
CA THR A 96 18.95 -0.23 -11.17
C THR A 96 18.97 -1.17 -9.96
N PHE A 97 17.81 -1.38 -9.33
CA PHE A 97 17.65 -2.31 -8.20
C PHE A 97 17.22 -3.72 -8.63
N GLY A 98 16.83 -3.91 -9.90
CA GLY A 98 16.22 -5.14 -10.38
C GLY A 98 14.74 -5.24 -10.04
N LEU A 99 14.13 -4.11 -9.71
CA LEU A 99 12.70 -3.89 -9.43
C LEU A 99 12.08 -3.14 -10.61
N ASP A 100 10.75 -3.05 -10.65
CA ASP A 100 10.09 -2.17 -11.62
C ASP A 100 10.31 -0.68 -11.30
N ASP A 101 9.85 0.17 -12.21
CA ASP A 101 10.11 1.61 -12.14
C ASP A 101 9.35 2.26 -10.98
N GLY A 102 8.10 1.86 -10.74
CA GLY A 102 7.28 2.37 -9.64
C GLY A 102 7.82 1.97 -8.27
N GLU A 103 8.21 0.70 -8.10
CA GLU A 103 8.87 0.22 -6.88
C GLU A 103 10.19 0.93 -6.63
N THR A 104 11.02 1.10 -7.68
CA THR A 104 12.32 1.77 -7.58
C THR A 104 12.15 3.21 -7.14
N ASP A 105 11.29 3.98 -7.80
CA ASP A 105 11.03 5.38 -7.49
C ASP A 105 10.42 5.53 -6.09
N GLY A 106 9.52 4.62 -5.71
CA GLY A 106 8.95 4.57 -4.37
C GLY A 106 10.00 4.38 -3.27
N ILE A 107 10.96 3.49 -3.48
CA ILE A 107 12.05 3.24 -2.52
C ILE A 107 12.99 4.45 -2.44
N VAL A 108 13.37 5.03 -3.58
CA VAL A 108 14.22 6.24 -3.59
C VAL A 108 13.55 7.36 -2.83
N LEU A 109 12.25 7.60 -3.07
CA LEU A 109 11.48 8.61 -2.38
C LEU A 109 11.35 8.30 -0.88
N ALA A 110 11.06 7.05 -0.52
CA ALA A 110 10.91 6.64 0.88
C ALA A 110 12.20 6.85 1.68
N ASN A 111 13.35 6.50 1.09
CA ASN A 111 14.66 6.72 1.71
C ASN A 111 14.98 8.22 1.86
N ALA A 112 14.68 9.02 0.84
CA ALA A 112 14.98 10.45 0.83
C ALA A 112 14.13 11.24 1.84
N LEU A 113 12.87 10.83 2.03
CA LEU A 113 11.94 11.46 2.97
C LEU A 113 12.08 10.93 4.41
N ASP A 114 12.83 9.84 4.63
CA ASP A 114 12.93 9.12 5.92
C ASP A 114 11.53 8.87 6.54
N VAL A 115 10.60 8.36 5.72
CA VAL A 115 9.22 8.09 6.13
C VAL A 115 9.14 6.92 7.13
N ASP A 116 8.04 6.82 7.86
CA ASP A 116 7.81 5.71 8.80
C ASP A 116 7.62 4.35 8.11
N GLY A 117 7.09 4.36 6.87
CA GLY A 117 6.81 3.12 6.13
C GLY A 117 6.75 3.27 4.62
N PHE A 118 7.12 2.19 3.95
CA PHE A 118 6.91 1.97 2.52
C PHE A 118 5.80 0.94 2.35
N LEU A 119 4.69 1.35 1.74
CA LEU A 119 3.53 0.50 1.51
C LEU A 119 3.68 -0.21 0.16
N THR A 120 3.79 -1.53 0.20
CA THR A 120 3.85 -2.40 -0.99
C THR A 120 3.28 -3.77 -0.68
N ASP A 121 2.69 -4.42 -1.66
CA ASP A 121 2.19 -5.80 -1.54
C ASP A 121 3.14 -6.85 -2.11
N GLU A 122 4.35 -6.45 -2.44
CA GLU A 122 5.43 -7.36 -2.86
C GLU A 122 6.08 -8.07 -1.67
N PHE A 123 5.30 -8.86 -0.93
CA PHE A 123 5.77 -9.59 0.26
C PHE A 123 5.92 -11.10 0.05
N GLY A 124 5.70 -11.60 -1.15
CA GLY A 124 5.66 -13.03 -1.46
C GLY A 124 6.43 -13.43 -2.72
N GLY A 125 7.50 -12.77 -3.08
CA GLY A 125 8.21 -13.07 -4.33
C GLY A 125 9.71 -12.85 -4.24
N THR A 126 10.37 -12.82 -5.40
CA THR A 126 11.80 -12.50 -5.54
C THR A 126 12.10 -11.03 -5.26
N ASN A 127 11.12 -10.14 -5.37
CA ASN A 127 11.27 -8.70 -5.16
C ASN A 127 11.41 -8.35 -3.67
N PHE A 128 10.73 -9.06 -2.77
CA PHE A 128 10.77 -8.73 -1.34
C PHE A 128 12.19 -8.65 -0.74
N PRO A 129 13.10 -9.61 -0.98
CA PRO A 129 14.48 -9.49 -0.51
C PRO A 129 15.22 -8.29 -1.11
N LEU A 130 14.94 -7.94 -2.37
CA LEU A 130 15.55 -6.78 -3.03
C LEU A 130 15.06 -5.48 -2.39
N ILE A 131 13.76 -5.33 -2.19
CA ILE A 131 13.18 -4.16 -1.50
C ILE A 131 13.81 -4.02 -0.11
N HIS A 132 13.88 -5.12 0.64
CA HIS A 132 14.48 -5.10 1.98
C HIS A 132 15.96 -4.72 1.98
N ALA A 133 16.71 -5.07 0.92
CA ALA A 133 18.14 -4.77 0.80
C ALA A 133 18.41 -3.29 0.48
N VAL A 134 17.50 -2.62 -0.24
CA VAL A 134 17.71 -1.24 -0.74
C VAL A 134 16.93 -0.18 0.04
N LEU A 135 15.92 -0.58 0.80
CA LEU A 135 15.16 0.32 1.67
C LEU A 135 15.97 0.63 2.94
N GLN A 136 16.20 1.91 3.24
CA GLN A 136 17.08 2.38 4.32
C GLN A 136 16.26 3.15 5.37
N GLY A 137 15.85 2.49 6.43
CA GLY A 137 15.12 3.12 7.55
C GLY A 137 13.61 2.87 7.54
N PRO A 138 12.84 3.21 6.50
CA PRO A 138 11.40 2.93 6.46
C PRO A 138 11.09 1.44 6.65
N ARG A 139 9.93 1.14 7.28
CA ARG A 139 9.46 -0.24 7.40
C ARG A 139 8.70 -0.64 6.14
N ILE A 140 8.87 -1.88 5.66
CA ILE A 140 7.98 -2.45 4.65
C ILE A 140 6.65 -2.76 5.34
N VAL A 141 5.56 -2.23 4.80
CA VAL A 141 4.21 -2.41 5.36
C VAL A 141 3.27 -2.93 4.27
N PRO A 142 3.09 -4.24 4.16
CA PRO A 142 2.09 -4.82 3.26
C PRO A 142 0.67 -4.46 3.69
N THR A 143 -0.24 -4.34 2.72
CA THR A 143 -1.66 -4.03 2.98
C THR A 143 -2.30 -4.97 4.02
N PRO A 144 -2.10 -6.29 4.00
CA PRO A 144 -2.68 -7.15 5.03
C PRO A 144 -2.19 -6.80 6.43
N ARG A 145 -0.91 -6.45 6.57
CA ARG A 145 -0.34 -6.02 7.84
C ARG A 145 -0.93 -4.70 8.31
N LEU A 146 -1.10 -3.74 7.41
CA LEU A 146 -1.70 -2.44 7.72
C LEU A 146 -3.13 -2.60 8.25
N ILE A 147 -3.96 -3.44 7.60
CA ILE A 147 -5.34 -3.71 8.02
C ILE A 147 -5.38 -4.34 9.41
N VAL A 148 -4.52 -5.33 9.68
CA VAL A 148 -4.43 -5.96 11.01
C VAL A 148 -3.95 -4.97 12.06
N ASP A 149 -2.96 -4.13 11.75
CA ASP A 149 -2.49 -3.10 12.67
C ASP A 149 -3.59 -2.05 12.97
N TYR A 150 -4.45 -1.72 12.01
CA TYR A 150 -5.61 -0.86 12.25
C TYR A 150 -6.60 -1.50 13.25
N ALA A 151 -6.85 -2.79 13.15
CA ALA A 151 -7.70 -3.49 14.10
C ALA A 151 -7.06 -3.56 15.49
N ARG A 152 -5.81 -3.95 15.58
CA ARG A 152 -5.08 -4.07 16.86
C ARG A 152 -4.91 -2.73 17.58
N ASN A 153 -4.93 -1.64 16.86
CA ASN A 153 -4.88 -0.28 17.42
C ASN A 153 -6.29 0.30 17.70
N GLY A 154 -7.36 -0.47 17.51
CA GLY A 154 -8.72 -0.08 17.80
C GLY A 154 -9.37 0.86 16.75
N HIS A 155 -8.79 0.97 15.56
CA HIS A 155 -9.34 1.77 14.46
C HIS A 155 -10.33 0.99 13.59
N LEU A 156 -10.24 -0.33 13.60
CA LEU A 156 -11.19 -1.26 13.01
C LEU A 156 -11.63 -2.27 14.06
N SER A 157 -12.83 -2.84 13.92
CA SER A 157 -13.14 -4.08 14.63
C SER A 157 -12.37 -5.25 13.99
N HIS A 158 -12.10 -6.32 14.75
CA HIS A 158 -11.47 -7.53 14.22
C HIS A 158 -12.33 -8.16 13.11
N GLU A 159 -13.67 -8.09 13.24
CA GLU A 159 -14.61 -8.55 12.22
C GLU A 159 -14.48 -7.75 10.92
N ALA A 160 -14.44 -6.41 11.01
CA ALA A 160 -14.22 -5.55 9.83
C ALA A 160 -12.89 -5.82 9.15
N ALA A 161 -11.83 -6.03 9.92
CA ALA A 161 -10.52 -6.37 9.36
C ALA A 161 -10.55 -7.72 8.63
N ARG A 162 -11.20 -8.74 9.17
CA ARG A 162 -11.40 -10.04 8.49
C ARG A 162 -12.19 -9.88 7.20
N THR A 163 -13.28 -9.13 7.23
CA THR A 163 -14.10 -8.85 6.05
C THR A 163 -13.26 -8.19 4.95
N LEU A 164 -12.46 -7.18 5.29
CA LEU A 164 -11.57 -6.52 4.35
C LEU A 164 -10.54 -7.48 3.76
N LEU A 165 -9.85 -8.26 4.59
CA LEU A 165 -8.86 -9.24 4.11
C LEU A 165 -9.49 -10.30 3.21
N THR A 166 -10.67 -10.82 3.56
CA THR A 166 -11.40 -11.79 2.75
C THR A 166 -11.85 -11.18 1.41
N THR A 167 -12.23 -9.91 1.40
CA THR A 167 -12.64 -9.20 0.18
C THR A 167 -11.47 -8.95 -0.76
N ILE A 168 -10.30 -8.58 -0.23
CA ILE A 168 -9.14 -8.21 -1.05
C ILE A 168 -8.39 -9.45 -1.55
N SER A 169 -8.28 -10.49 -0.71
CA SER A 169 -7.44 -11.69 -0.98
C SER A 169 -7.65 -12.33 -2.35
N PRO A 170 -8.88 -12.58 -2.85
CA PRO A 170 -9.08 -13.21 -4.16
C PRO A 170 -8.53 -12.37 -5.32
N HIS A 171 -8.54 -11.05 -5.17
CA HIS A 171 -8.08 -10.10 -6.19
C HIS A 171 -6.57 -9.88 -6.17
N ARG A 172 -5.88 -10.30 -5.09
CA ARG A 172 -4.44 -10.09 -4.89
C ARG A 172 -3.66 -11.41 -4.76
N SER A 173 -4.29 -12.55 -5.02
CA SER A 173 -3.69 -13.89 -4.88
C SER A 173 -3.17 -14.19 -3.48
N TRP A 174 -3.82 -13.65 -2.44
CA TRP A 174 -3.41 -13.84 -1.04
C TRP A 174 -4.06 -15.06 -0.38
N GLU A 175 -5.02 -15.71 -1.01
CA GLU A 175 -5.85 -16.80 -0.43
C GLU A 175 -5.03 -17.95 0.14
N ASN A 176 -3.87 -18.25 -0.47
CA ASN A 176 -2.98 -19.31 -0.03
C ASN A 176 -1.67 -18.79 0.59
N SER A 177 -1.63 -17.52 0.99
CA SER A 177 -0.45 -16.92 1.59
C SER A 177 -0.31 -17.31 3.06
N PRO A 178 0.75 -18.05 3.46
CA PRO A 178 1.01 -18.34 4.88
C PRO A 178 1.18 -17.07 5.72
N TYR A 179 1.74 -16.03 5.12
CA TYR A 179 1.93 -14.74 5.77
C TYR A 179 0.58 -14.10 6.13
N VAL A 180 -0.37 -14.05 5.18
CA VAL A 180 -1.70 -13.49 5.43
C VAL A 180 -2.47 -14.34 6.45
N ALA A 181 -2.37 -15.67 6.38
CA ALA A 181 -2.97 -16.57 7.36
C ALA A 181 -2.44 -16.31 8.79
N GLN A 182 -1.13 -16.09 8.95
CA GLN A 182 -0.54 -15.72 10.24
C GLN A 182 -1.08 -14.37 10.75
N LEU A 183 -1.22 -13.38 9.87
CA LEU A 183 -1.77 -12.07 10.24
C LEU A 183 -3.23 -12.16 10.67
N VAL A 184 -4.05 -12.96 9.98
CA VAL A 184 -5.46 -13.18 10.35
C VAL A 184 -5.55 -13.84 11.73
N ALA A 185 -4.68 -14.79 12.06
CA ALA A 185 -4.64 -15.42 13.39
C ALA A 185 -4.40 -14.42 14.53
N LEU A 186 -3.68 -13.32 14.28
CA LEU A 186 -3.49 -12.24 15.28
C LEU A 186 -4.78 -11.48 15.63
N LEU A 187 -5.84 -11.64 14.84
CA LEU A 187 -7.15 -11.04 15.12
C LEU A 187 -7.99 -11.93 16.08
N ASP A 188 -7.49 -13.13 16.42
CA ASP A 188 -8.14 -14.05 17.38
C ASP A 188 -7.59 -13.90 18.80
N GLU A 189 -6.48 -13.16 18.97
CA GLU A 189 -5.85 -12.86 20.25
C GLU A 189 -6.50 -11.64 20.94
#